data_782a9929e0a67ea5f27ae65699de26d0
#
_entry.id   782a9929e0a67ea5f27ae65699de26d0
#
_cell.length_a   1.000
_cell.length_b   1.000
_cell.length_c   1.000
_cell.angle_alpha   90.00
_cell.angle_beta   90.00
_cell.angle_gamma   90.00
#
_symmetry.space_group_name_H-M   'P 1'
#
loop_
_entity.id
_entity.type
_entity.pdbx_description
1 polymer ?
#
loop_
_entity_poly.entity_id
_entity_poly.type
_entity_poly.pdbx_seq_one_letter_code
_entity_poly.pdbx_strand_id
1 'polypeptide(L)'
;MDYQAHFDWVAENDARPRRWQGGFHRQILAKLRHHIPEGSRVLEWGCGRGELLRGLRPSRGLGLDLSRKMLEQARERNAGEGLEFRQGDVHTDPVDERFDAVVLDYLSGYLHDIQRSFANLHASCHARTRVYITSLNHLWKPLFALAQPFGLVLRQPPSNWLSNTDLINLLELSGFEVVRESSEQLFPFNVPLLTPLFNRFLARVPFFRRMGTTLFIVARPVGAPELEGEVTCSVVMPARNESGNIRPALERIPAMGRKTELVIVEGNSTDDTWEVIQREVAAYEGPLEVRYLQQPGKGKWDAVRAGFERARGDVLVIQDGDLTAPPEDLPKFFKAVESGCAEFANGSRLVYPMESEAMRPLNLCGNKFFAAALSFVVGHPIKDSLCGTKMILRRDYERLMRRIEAFGEFDPYGDFNLIFGASLLDLAIRDVPVRYRDRLYGTTNISRFSGAALLMRMTWFGLRKLRFHK
;
A
#
# COMPACT_ATOMS: atom_id res chain seq x y z
N MET A 1 -29.61 -23.18 3.63
CA MET A 1 -29.11 -23.92 2.44
C MET A 1 -27.81 -24.54 2.83
N ASP A 2 -27.60 -25.80 2.48
CA ASP A 2 -26.37 -26.52 2.79
C ASP A 2 -25.32 -26.23 1.70
N TYR A 3 -24.43 -25.26 1.97
CA TYR A 3 -23.35 -24.90 1.07
C TYR A 3 -22.32 -26.03 0.94
N GLN A 4 -22.09 -26.82 2.01
CA GLN A 4 -21.18 -27.95 1.97
C GLN A 4 -21.64 -28.96 0.93
N ALA A 5 -22.90 -29.41 0.97
CA ALA A 5 -23.47 -30.34 0.01
C ALA A 5 -23.39 -29.80 -1.43
N HIS A 6 -23.62 -28.49 -1.61
CA HIS A 6 -23.50 -27.88 -2.94
C HIS A 6 -22.06 -27.95 -3.49
N PHE A 7 -21.05 -27.58 -2.69
CA PHE A 7 -19.65 -27.60 -3.15
C PHE A 7 -19.09 -29.02 -3.26
N ASP A 8 -19.57 -29.99 -2.47
CA ASP A 8 -19.28 -31.41 -2.65
C ASP A 8 -19.83 -31.91 -4.01
N TRP A 9 -21.05 -31.52 -4.37
CA TRP A 9 -21.61 -31.81 -5.69
C TRP A 9 -20.81 -31.17 -6.83
N VAL A 10 -20.38 -29.89 -6.66
CA VAL A 10 -19.51 -29.21 -7.65
C VAL A 10 -18.17 -29.94 -7.80
N ALA A 11 -17.58 -30.42 -6.71
CA ALA A 11 -16.33 -31.17 -6.77
C ALA A 11 -16.46 -32.44 -7.64
N GLU A 12 -17.58 -33.14 -7.54
CA GLU A 12 -17.82 -34.39 -8.29
C GLU A 12 -18.21 -34.16 -9.75
N ASN A 13 -19.02 -33.14 -10.02
CA ASN A 13 -19.69 -33.00 -11.31
C ASN A 13 -19.05 -31.97 -12.24
N ASP A 14 -18.16 -31.12 -11.72
CA ASP A 14 -17.54 -30.05 -12.50
C ASP A 14 -16.11 -30.41 -12.91
N ALA A 15 -15.97 -31.47 -13.67
CA ALA A 15 -14.70 -31.90 -14.29
C ALA A 15 -14.37 -31.12 -15.58
N ARG A 16 -15.24 -30.24 -16.05
CA ARG A 16 -15.04 -29.54 -17.32
C ARG A 16 -13.93 -28.48 -17.18
N PRO A 17 -12.89 -28.52 -18.04
CA PRO A 17 -11.97 -27.40 -18.12
C PRO A 17 -12.74 -26.13 -18.55
N ARG A 18 -13.01 -25.25 -17.63
CA ARG A 18 -13.77 -24.01 -17.87
C ARG A 18 -12.94 -23.07 -18.76
N ARG A 19 -13.00 -23.30 -20.06
CA ARG A 19 -12.33 -22.48 -21.09
C ARG A 19 -12.56 -20.96 -20.87
N TRP A 20 -13.69 -20.59 -20.31
CA TRP A 20 -14.10 -19.21 -20.04
C TRP A 20 -13.69 -18.70 -18.64
N GLN A 21 -13.62 -19.57 -17.64
CA GLN A 21 -13.30 -19.20 -16.25
C GLN A 21 -11.81 -19.28 -15.92
N GLY A 22 -11.04 -20.09 -16.64
CA GLY A 22 -9.58 -20.17 -16.43
C GLY A 22 -8.82 -18.85 -16.66
N GLY A 23 -9.42 -17.90 -17.41
CA GLY A 23 -8.90 -16.54 -17.52
C GLY A 23 -9.09 -15.70 -16.27
N PHE A 24 -10.20 -15.91 -15.57
CA PHE A 24 -10.62 -15.17 -14.40
C PHE A 24 -9.69 -15.44 -13.19
N HIS A 25 -9.54 -16.71 -12.82
CA HIS A 25 -8.63 -17.11 -11.73
C HIS A 25 -7.17 -16.75 -12.02
N ARG A 26 -6.72 -16.87 -13.27
CA ARG A 26 -5.35 -16.46 -13.63
C ARG A 26 -5.11 -14.96 -13.42
N GLN A 27 -6.09 -14.11 -13.71
CA GLN A 27 -5.98 -12.67 -13.50
C GLN A 27 -5.95 -12.31 -12.01
N ILE A 28 -6.82 -12.96 -11.21
CA ILE A 28 -6.82 -12.78 -9.74
C ILE A 28 -5.49 -13.27 -9.14
N LEU A 29 -5.02 -14.45 -9.53
CA LEU A 29 -3.73 -14.97 -9.08
C LEU A 29 -2.57 -14.01 -9.46
N ALA A 30 -2.55 -13.51 -10.69
CA ALA A 30 -1.53 -12.56 -11.12
C ALA A 30 -1.56 -11.27 -10.29
N LYS A 31 -2.77 -10.80 -9.95
CA LYS A 31 -2.95 -9.63 -9.09
C LYS A 31 -2.49 -9.91 -7.66
N LEU A 32 -2.91 -11.02 -7.07
CA LEU A 32 -2.48 -11.40 -5.72
C LEU A 32 -0.95 -11.58 -5.63
N ARG A 33 -0.31 -12.18 -6.64
CA ARG A 33 1.17 -12.27 -6.72
C ARG A 33 1.86 -10.92 -6.79
N HIS A 34 1.19 -9.92 -7.33
CA HIS A 34 1.73 -8.56 -7.34
C HIS A 34 1.77 -7.96 -5.93
N HIS A 35 0.78 -8.27 -5.08
CA HIS A 35 0.65 -7.74 -3.72
C HIS A 35 1.31 -8.65 -2.68
N ILE A 36 1.15 -9.97 -2.78
CA ILE A 36 1.68 -10.96 -1.83
C ILE A 36 3.07 -11.41 -2.29
N PRO A 37 4.14 -11.11 -1.54
CA PRO A 37 5.48 -11.57 -1.86
C PRO A 37 5.55 -13.12 -1.85
N GLU A 38 6.34 -13.69 -2.75
CA GLU A 38 6.66 -15.12 -2.71
C GLU A 38 7.36 -15.46 -1.39
N GLY A 39 7.04 -16.62 -0.80
CA GLY A 39 7.55 -17.02 0.50
C GLY A 39 6.79 -16.44 1.70
N SER A 40 5.73 -15.64 1.50
CA SER A 40 4.85 -15.20 2.59
C SER A 40 4.11 -16.38 3.24
N ARG A 41 3.70 -16.23 4.51
CA ARG A 41 2.75 -17.14 5.17
C ARG A 41 1.34 -16.77 4.73
N VAL A 42 0.62 -17.67 4.10
CA VAL A 42 -0.69 -17.39 3.50
C VAL A 42 -1.77 -18.32 4.04
N LEU A 43 -2.88 -17.72 4.50
CA LEU A 43 -4.13 -18.42 4.80
C LEU A 43 -5.14 -18.15 3.69
N GLU A 44 -5.76 -19.20 3.14
CA GLU A 44 -6.87 -19.07 2.20
C GLU A 44 -8.13 -19.70 2.80
N TRP A 45 -9.18 -18.90 3.01
CA TRP A 45 -10.50 -19.34 3.37
C TRP A 45 -11.36 -19.57 2.12
N GLY A 46 -12.01 -20.76 2.03
CA GLY A 46 -12.71 -21.18 0.83
C GLY A 46 -11.74 -21.59 -0.28
N CYS A 47 -10.71 -22.34 0.06
CA CYS A 47 -9.60 -22.64 -0.86
C CYS A 47 -9.98 -23.57 -2.03
N GLY A 48 -11.16 -24.19 -1.99
CA GLY A 48 -11.61 -25.12 -3.02
C GLY A 48 -10.56 -26.19 -3.31
N ARG A 49 -10.09 -26.24 -4.56
CA ARG A 49 -9.07 -27.19 -5.03
C ARG A 49 -7.62 -26.74 -4.75
N GLY A 50 -7.41 -25.65 -4.03
CA GLY A 50 -6.08 -25.15 -3.62
C GLY A 50 -5.21 -24.55 -4.72
N GLU A 51 -5.78 -24.28 -5.90
CA GLU A 51 -5.00 -23.81 -7.07
C GLU A 51 -4.42 -22.42 -6.84
N LEU A 52 -5.17 -21.55 -6.15
CA LEU A 52 -4.73 -20.17 -5.87
C LEU A 52 -3.63 -20.17 -4.82
N LEU A 53 -3.83 -20.90 -3.70
CA LEU A 53 -2.84 -21.01 -2.64
C LEU A 53 -1.51 -21.54 -3.16
N ARG A 54 -1.53 -22.65 -3.93
CA ARG A 54 -0.35 -23.17 -4.61
C ARG A 54 0.29 -22.16 -5.53
N GLY A 55 -0.55 -21.45 -6.27
CA GLY A 55 -0.10 -20.42 -7.21
C GLY A 55 0.64 -19.27 -6.54
N LEU A 56 0.37 -18.94 -5.28
CA LEU A 56 1.03 -17.88 -4.52
C LEU A 56 2.44 -18.26 -4.02
N ARG A 57 2.80 -19.56 -4.04
CA ARG A 57 4.10 -20.09 -3.59
C ARG A 57 4.47 -19.64 -2.18
N PRO A 58 3.61 -19.89 -1.18
CA PRO A 58 3.90 -19.50 0.19
C PRO A 58 5.00 -20.37 0.81
N SER A 59 5.72 -19.86 1.83
CA SER A 59 6.60 -20.66 2.68
C SER A 59 5.79 -21.54 3.64
N ARG A 60 4.61 -21.06 4.06
CA ARG A 60 3.58 -21.75 4.83
C ARG A 60 2.23 -21.37 4.25
N GLY A 61 1.50 -22.33 3.68
CA GLY A 61 0.17 -22.16 3.13
C GLY A 61 -0.85 -23.03 3.87
N LEU A 62 -1.91 -22.41 4.40
CA LEU A 62 -3.05 -23.11 4.98
C LEU A 62 -4.30 -22.82 4.18
N GLY A 63 -4.91 -23.84 3.60
CA GLY A 63 -6.19 -23.75 2.90
C GLY A 63 -7.30 -24.37 3.73
N LEU A 64 -8.39 -23.63 3.94
CA LEU A 64 -9.58 -24.11 4.60
C LEU A 64 -10.78 -24.09 3.66
N ASP A 65 -11.60 -25.13 3.70
CA ASP A 65 -12.86 -25.21 2.95
C ASP A 65 -13.89 -26.04 3.72
N LEU A 66 -15.16 -25.78 3.48
CA LEU A 66 -16.27 -26.57 4.03
C LEU A 66 -16.39 -27.94 3.36
N SER A 67 -16.09 -28.03 2.05
CA SER A 67 -16.25 -29.22 1.23
C SER A 67 -15.09 -30.19 1.43
N ARG A 68 -15.40 -31.38 1.95
CA ARG A 68 -14.39 -32.46 2.07
C ARG A 68 -13.87 -32.91 0.71
N LYS A 69 -14.74 -32.99 -0.30
CA LYS A 69 -14.37 -33.43 -1.63
C LYS A 69 -13.46 -32.45 -2.36
N MET A 70 -13.68 -31.15 -2.16
CA MET A 70 -12.75 -30.13 -2.65
C MET A 70 -11.37 -30.28 -2.02
N LEU A 71 -11.32 -30.51 -0.70
CA LEU A 71 -10.06 -30.70 0.03
C LEU A 71 -9.32 -31.98 -0.33
N GLU A 72 -10.02 -33.07 -0.61
CA GLU A 72 -9.42 -34.30 -1.13
C GLU A 72 -8.71 -34.05 -2.46
N GLN A 73 -9.39 -33.36 -3.39
CA GLN A 73 -8.79 -32.94 -4.67
C GLN A 73 -7.66 -31.93 -4.48
N ALA A 74 -7.75 -31.02 -3.50
CA ALA A 74 -6.69 -30.09 -3.18
C ALA A 74 -5.42 -30.82 -2.72
N ARG A 75 -5.53 -31.79 -1.83
CA ARG A 75 -4.40 -32.62 -1.34
C ARG A 75 -3.76 -33.43 -2.45
N GLU A 76 -4.59 -34.07 -3.32
CA GLU A 76 -4.09 -34.85 -4.43
C GLU A 76 -3.32 -34.03 -5.48
N ARG A 77 -3.84 -32.82 -5.80
CA ARG A 77 -3.28 -31.98 -6.87
C ARG A 77 -2.12 -31.09 -6.44
N ASN A 78 -2.06 -30.77 -5.15
CA ASN A 78 -1.12 -29.79 -4.61
C ASN A 78 -0.25 -30.40 -3.51
N ALA A 79 0.05 -31.69 -3.59
CA ALA A 79 1.02 -32.33 -2.71
C ALA A 79 2.38 -31.62 -2.84
N GLY A 80 2.86 -31.02 -1.74
CA GLY A 80 4.12 -30.29 -1.73
C GLY A 80 4.44 -29.79 -0.33
N GLU A 81 5.70 -29.51 -0.07
CA GLU A 81 6.14 -28.96 1.21
C GLU A 81 5.52 -27.57 1.45
N GLY A 82 5.07 -27.32 2.66
CA GLY A 82 4.54 -26.02 3.09
C GLY A 82 3.06 -25.78 2.83
N LEU A 83 2.32 -26.70 2.17
CA LEU A 83 0.88 -26.57 1.97
C LEU A 83 0.11 -27.56 2.83
N GLU A 84 -0.88 -27.06 3.56
CA GLU A 84 -1.81 -27.84 4.38
C GLU A 84 -3.25 -27.49 3.99
N PHE A 85 -4.12 -28.51 3.94
CA PHE A 85 -5.53 -28.35 3.65
C PHE A 85 -6.38 -28.99 4.73
N ARG A 86 -7.20 -28.17 5.41
CA ARG A 86 -8.07 -28.60 6.51
C ARG A 86 -9.53 -28.24 6.24
N GLN A 87 -10.46 -29.06 6.72
CA GLN A 87 -11.86 -28.69 6.76
C GLN A 87 -12.08 -27.65 7.86
N GLY A 88 -12.83 -26.60 7.56
CA GLY A 88 -13.17 -25.56 8.52
C GLY A 88 -14.21 -24.59 7.99
N ASP A 89 -14.96 -23.99 8.93
CA ASP A 89 -15.93 -22.94 8.70
C ASP A 89 -15.42 -21.64 9.33
N VAL A 90 -15.30 -20.61 8.54
CA VAL A 90 -14.84 -19.28 9.00
C VAL A 90 -15.72 -18.69 10.11
N HIS A 91 -16.99 -19.13 10.24
CA HIS A 91 -17.88 -18.68 11.29
C HIS A 91 -17.59 -19.29 12.66
N THR A 92 -17.12 -20.54 12.69
CA THR A 92 -17.01 -21.33 13.91
C THR A 92 -15.59 -21.73 14.28
N ASP A 93 -14.69 -21.80 13.29
CA ASP A 93 -13.37 -22.41 13.43
C ASP A 93 -12.25 -21.36 13.26
N PRO A 94 -12.07 -20.43 14.21
CA PRO A 94 -10.99 -19.45 14.11
C PRO A 94 -9.64 -20.15 14.05
N VAL A 95 -8.72 -19.63 13.25
CA VAL A 95 -7.36 -20.16 13.11
C VAL A 95 -6.43 -19.34 13.99
N ASP A 96 -5.91 -19.94 15.03
CA ASP A 96 -4.96 -19.32 15.96
C ASP A 96 -3.50 -19.53 15.51
N GLU A 97 -3.24 -19.20 14.25
CA GLU A 97 -1.91 -19.15 13.64
C GLU A 97 -1.81 -17.84 12.84
N ARG A 98 -0.72 -17.10 12.96
CA ARG A 98 -0.54 -15.78 12.35
C ARG A 98 0.01 -15.89 10.93
N PHE A 99 -0.57 -15.11 10.00
CA PHE A 99 -0.24 -15.10 8.58
C PHE A 99 0.08 -13.69 8.09
N ASP A 100 0.95 -13.60 7.08
CA ASP A 100 1.26 -12.32 6.40
C ASP A 100 0.11 -11.90 5.49
N ALA A 101 -0.58 -12.87 4.88
CA ALA A 101 -1.72 -12.64 4.01
C ALA A 101 -2.86 -13.62 4.32
N VAL A 102 -4.08 -13.09 4.39
CA VAL A 102 -5.33 -13.85 4.46
C VAL A 102 -6.13 -13.60 3.20
N VAL A 103 -6.52 -14.63 2.48
CA VAL A 103 -7.22 -14.53 1.20
C VAL A 103 -8.63 -15.12 1.29
N LEU A 104 -9.62 -14.36 0.84
CA LEU A 104 -11.02 -14.77 0.68
C LEU A 104 -11.41 -14.55 -0.78
N ASP A 105 -11.22 -15.59 -1.62
CA ASP A 105 -11.54 -15.49 -3.06
C ASP A 105 -12.99 -15.87 -3.30
N TYR A 106 -13.84 -14.89 -3.61
CA TYR A 106 -15.31 -15.00 -3.82
C TYR A 106 -16.08 -15.64 -2.66
N LEU A 107 -15.48 -15.80 -1.49
CA LEU A 107 -16.11 -16.45 -0.35
C LEU A 107 -17.25 -15.60 0.25
N SER A 108 -17.14 -14.27 0.24
CA SER A 108 -18.12 -13.34 0.84
C SER A 108 -19.56 -13.55 0.34
N GLY A 109 -19.71 -14.08 -0.88
CA GLY A 109 -21.01 -14.43 -1.46
C GLY A 109 -21.74 -15.56 -0.73
N TYR A 110 -21.04 -16.40 -0.01
CA TYR A 110 -21.55 -17.62 0.62
C TYR A 110 -21.54 -17.61 2.15
N LEU A 111 -21.13 -16.48 2.76
CA LEU A 111 -21.11 -16.34 4.21
C LEU A 111 -22.51 -16.02 4.74
N HIS A 112 -22.96 -16.74 5.77
CA HIS A 112 -24.23 -16.48 6.45
C HIS A 112 -24.19 -15.20 7.29
N ASP A 113 -23.12 -15.04 8.05
CA ASP A 113 -22.84 -13.85 8.86
C ASP A 113 -21.45 -13.33 8.49
N ILE A 114 -21.44 -12.35 7.59
CA ILE A 114 -20.20 -11.79 7.04
C ILE A 114 -19.42 -11.05 8.12
N GLN A 115 -20.10 -10.30 8.98
CA GLN A 115 -19.46 -9.51 10.03
C GLN A 115 -18.77 -10.44 11.05
N ARG A 116 -19.45 -11.50 11.50
CA ARG A 116 -18.85 -12.49 12.39
C ARG A 116 -17.68 -13.22 11.74
N SER A 117 -17.82 -13.60 10.47
CA SER A 117 -16.73 -14.23 9.72
C SER A 117 -15.49 -13.34 9.63
N PHE A 118 -15.70 -12.05 9.34
CA PHE A 118 -14.58 -11.10 9.31
C PHE A 118 -13.97 -10.89 10.70
N ALA A 119 -14.78 -10.80 11.75
CA ALA A 119 -14.26 -10.69 13.11
C ALA A 119 -13.37 -11.89 13.50
N ASN A 120 -13.72 -13.10 13.07
CA ASN A 120 -12.93 -14.31 13.35
C ASN A 120 -11.55 -14.29 12.67
N LEU A 121 -11.36 -13.51 11.59
CA LEU A 121 -10.07 -13.40 10.92
C LEU A 121 -8.99 -12.77 11.81
N HIS A 122 -9.36 -11.99 12.84
CA HIS A 122 -8.39 -11.38 13.75
C HIS A 122 -7.48 -12.41 14.43
N ALA A 123 -7.98 -13.61 14.73
CA ALA A 123 -7.19 -14.69 15.31
C ALA A 123 -5.98 -15.08 14.43
N SER A 124 -6.14 -14.93 13.11
CA SER A 124 -5.12 -15.26 12.10
C SER A 124 -4.25 -14.06 11.69
N CYS A 125 -4.49 -12.89 12.28
CA CYS A 125 -3.84 -11.65 11.86
C CYS A 125 -2.83 -11.15 12.92
N HIS A 126 -1.75 -10.59 12.44
CA HIS A 126 -0.90 -9.64 13.16
C HIS A 126 -1.07 -8.25 12.56
N ALA A 127 -0.53 -7.20 13.15
CA ALA A 127 -0.76 -5.82 12.72
C ALA A 127 -0.35 -5.54 11.25
N ARG A 128 0.55 -6.35 10.67
CA ARG A 128 0.98 -6.23 9.27
C ARG A 128 0.26 -7.17 8.31
N THR A 129 -0.63 -8.01 8.79
CA THR A 129 -1.41 -8.90 7.93
C THR A 129 -2.21 -8.07 6.92
N ARG A 130 -2.26 -8.54 5.69
CA ARG A 130 -3.17 -8.01 4.67
C ARG A 130 -4.23 -9.03 4.37
N VAL A 131 -5.48 -8.60 4.47
CA VAL A 131 -6.66 -9.40 4.12
C VAL A 131 -7.09 -9.01 2.72
N TYR A 132 -7.01 -9.96 1.80
CA TYR A 132 -7.37 -9.80 0.39
C TYR A 132 -8.73 -10.43 0.16
N ILE A 133 -9.69 -9.63 -0.27
CA ILE A 133 -11.06 -10.08 -0.52
C ILE A 133 -11.42 -9.80 -1.96
N THR A 134 -11.87 -10.84 -2.67
CA THR A 134 -12.56 -10.69 -3.94
C THR A 134 -14.04 -10.99 -3.77
N SER A 135 -14.88 -10.27 -4.49
CA SER A 135 -16.33 -10.46 -4.48
C SER A 135 -16.94 -10.10 -5.82
N LEU A 136 -18.05 -10.71 -6.17
CA LEU A 136 -18.81 -10.31 -7.35
C LEU A 136 -19.49 -8.96 -7.09
N ASN A 137 -19.36 -8.05 -8.03
CA ASN A 137 -19.99 -6.73 -7.95
C ASN A 137 -21.50 -6.85 -8.20
N HIS A 138 -22.31 -6.35 -7.27
CA HIS A 138 -23.75 -6.40 -7.32
C HIS A 138 -24.37 -5.81 -8.60
N LEU A 139 -23.67 -4.87 -9.27
CA LEU A 139 -24.11 -4.28 -10.53
C LEU A 139 -24.32 -5.33 -11.65
N TRP A 140 -23.63 -6.46 -11.58
CA TRP A 140 -23.67 -7.51 -12.57
C TRP A 140 -24.73 -8.58 -12.27
N LYS A 141 -25.40 -8.53 -11.09
CA LYS A 141 -26.42 -9.48 -10.70
C LYS A 141 -27.51 -9.71 -11.76
N PRO A 142 -28.09 -8.65 -12.36
CA PRO A 142 -29.13 -8.84 -13.39
C PRO A 142 -28.61 -9.58 -14.63
N LEU A 143 -27.38 -9.26 -15.05
CA LEU A 143 -26.79 -9.89 -16.23
C LEU A 143 -26.47 -11.37 -15.99
N PHE A 144 -25.96 -11.71 -14.80
CA PHE A 144 -25.73 -13.10 -14.41
C PHE A 144 -27.06 -13.89 -14.33
N ALA A 145 -28.11 -13.30 -13.79
CA ALA A 145 -29.43 -13.91 -13.75
C ALA A 145 -30.00 -14.19 -15.15
N LEU A 146 -29.80 -13.28 -16.10
CA LEU A 146 -30.17 -13.46 -17.51
C LEU A 146 -29.35 -14.52 -18.23
N ALA A 147 -28.05 -14.64 -17.91
CA ALA A 147 -27.14 -15.60 -18.56
C ALA A 147 -27.29 -17.04 -18.04
N GLN A 148 -27.83 -17.21 -16.85
CA GLN A 148 -27.96 -18.49 -16.16
C GLN A 148 -28.86 -19.52 -16.90
N PRO A 149 -30.08 -19.15 -17.42
CA PRO A 149 -30.95 -20.08 -18.16
C PRO A 149 -30.31 -20.59 -19.45
N PHE A 150 -29.39 -19.85 -20.04
CA PHE A 150 -28.67 -20.23 -21.27
C PHE A 150 -27.40 -21.07 -21.01
N GLY A 151 -27.13 -21.45 -19.76
CA GLY A 151 -25.94 -22.22 -19.39
C GLY A 151 -24.61 -21.49 -19.58
N LEU A 152 -24.65 -20.15 -19.79
CA LEU A 152 -23.47 -19.30 -19.94
C LEU A 152 -22.74 -19.05 -18.59
N VAL A 153 -23.49 -19.19 -17.51
CA VAL A 153 -22.99 -19.07 -16.13
C VAL A 153 -23.50 -20.25 -15.33
N LEU A 154 -22.65 -20.84 -14.48
CA LEU A 154 -23.08 -21.93 -13.59
C LEU A 154 -24.23 -21.46 -12.70
N ARG A 155 -25.18 -22.38 -12.50
CA ARG A 155 -26.24 -22.19 -11.51
C ARG A 155 -25.59 -22.18 -10.13
N GLN A 156 -25.53 -20.97 -9.54
CA GLN A 156 -25.02 -20.77 -8.19
C GLN A 156 -26.14 -20.83 -7.18
N PRO A 157 -25.88 -21.29 -5.95
CA PRO A 157 -26.83 -21.15 -4.85
C PRO A 157 -27.13 -19.67 -4.58
N PRO A 158 -28.21 -19.36 -3.87
CA PRO A 158 -28.43 -18.01 -3.41
C PRO A 158 -27.18 -17.46 -2.72
N SER A 159 -26.70 -16.34 -3.18
CA SER A 159 -25.46 -15.74 -2.73
C SER A 159 -25.65 -14.27 -2.37
N ASN A 160 -24.82 -13.76 -1.48
CA ASN A 160 -24.78 -12.35 -1.13
C ASN A 160 -24.18 -11.55 -2.30
N TRP A 161 -24.90 -10.58 -2.80
CA TRP A 161 -24.42 -9.65 -3.80
C TRP A 161 -24.16 -8.31 -3.11
N LEU A 162 -22.90 -8.07 -2.75
CA LEU A 162 -22.49 -6.92 -1.98
C LEU A 162 -22.01 -5.79 -2.89
N SER A 163 -22.34 -4.56 -2.52
CA SER A 163 -21.67 -3.40 -3.09
C SER A 163 -20.30 -3.22 -2.45
N ASN A 164 -19.46 -2.40 -3.09
CA ASN A 164 -18.17 -2.03 -2.49
C ASN A 164 -18.35 -1.35 -1.13
N THR A 165 -19.36 -0.49 -1.02
CA THR A 165 -19.69 0.21 0.24
C THR A 165 -20.12 -0.75 1.34
N ASP A 166 -20.89 -1.79 1.01
CA ASP A 166 -21.30 -2.81 1.99
C ASP A 166 -20.11 -3.58 2.54
N LEU A 167 -19.18 -4.00 1.64
CA LEU A 167 -17.97 -4.70 2.06
C LEU A 167 -17.07 -3.84 2.94
N ILE A 168 -16.87 -2.58 2.58
CA ILE A 168 -16.08 -1.63 3.37
C ILE A 168 -16.71 -1.46 4.76
N ASN A 169 -18.01 -1.19 4.82
CA ASN A 169 -18.72 -1.01 6.08
C ASN A 169 -18.63 -2.26 6.98
N LEU A 170 -18.82 -3.45 6.41
CA LEU A 170 -18.72 -4.71 7.15
C LEU A 170 -17.31 -4.98 7.68
N LEU A 171 -16.27 -4.62 6.91
CA LEU A 171 -14.89 -4.70 7.36
C LEU A 171 -14.60 -3.74 8.51
N GLU A 172 -15.03 -2.49 8.38
CA GLU A 172 -14.88 -1.46 9.44
C GLU A 172 -15.59 -1.87 10.72
N LEU A 173 -16.84 -2.35 10.62
CA LEU A 173 -17.61 -2.88 11.77
C LEU A 173 -16.95 -4.11 12.41
N SER A 174 -16.14 -4.83 11.66
CA SER A 174 -15.39 -6.00 12.14
C SER A 174 -13.98 -5.68 12.60
N GLY A 175 -13.60 -4.39 12.71
CA GLY A 175 -12.29 -3.95 13.19
C GLY A 175 -11.18 -4.03 12.13
N PHE A 176 -11.53 -3.94 10.85
CA PHE A 176 -10.56 -3.84 9.76
C PHE A 176 -10.62 -2.46 9.11
N GLU A 177 -9.48 -1.99 8.64
CA GLU A 177 -9.35 -0.78 7.84
C GLU A 177 -9.05 -1.14 6.39
N VAL A 178 -9.80 -0.56 5.45
CA VAL A 178 -9.54 -0.75 4.02
C VAL A 178 -8.41 0.16 3.57
N VAL A 179 -7.31 -0.45 3.09
CA VAL A 179 -6.12 0.26 2.59
C VAL A 179 -6.12 0.40 1.08
N ARG A 180 -6.87 -0.46 0.37
CA ARG A 180 -7.01 -0.40 -1.08
C ARG A 180 -8.37 -0.93 -1.52
N GLU A 181 -8.96 -0.25 -2.49
CA GLU A 181 -10.13 -0.73 -3.21
C GLU A 181 -9.92 -0.64 -4.72
N SER A 182 -10.36 -1.62 -5.45
CA SER A 182 -10.44 -1.58 -6.91
C SER A 182 -11.52 -2.52 -7.41
N SER A 183 -11.96 -2.34 -8.64
CA SER A 183 -12.72 -3.37 -9.33
C SER A 183 -11.98 -3.81 -10.59
N GLU A 184 -12.12 -5.07 -10.91
CA GLU A 184 -11.37 -5.73 -11.95
C GLU A 184 -12.34 -6.32 -12.99
N GLN A 185 -11.84 -6.55 -14.19
CA GLN A 185 -12.56 -7.29 -15.23
C GLN A 185 -13.88 -6.64 -15.63
N LEU A 186 -13.80 -5.59 -16.40
CA LEU A 186 -14.99 -4.94 -16.99
C LEU A 186 -15.72 -5.87 -17.96
N PHE A 187 -14.99 -6.80 -18.60
CA PHE A 187 -15.52 -7.77 -19.55
C PHE A 187 -15.11 -9.19 -19.13
N PRO A 188 -16.08 -10.02 -18.62
CA PRO A 188 -15.79 -11.32 -18.03
C PRO A 188 -15.52 -12.43 -19.04
N PHE A 189 -15.68 -12.16 -20.35
CA PHE A 189 -15.52 -13.16 -21.41
C PHE A 189 -14.11 -13.09 -22.01
N ASN A 190 -13.59 -14.25 -22.46
CA ASN A 190 -12.30 -14.31 -23.11
C ASN A 190 -12.45 -14.22 -24.64
N VAL A 191 -12.72 -13.02 -25.16
CA VAL A 191 -12.85 -12.75 -26.58
C VAL A 191 -11.61 -12.02 -27.06
N PRO A 192 -10.89 -12.53 -28.08
CA PRO A 192 -9.73 -11.88 -28.66
C PRO A 192 -10.03 -10.42 -29.00
N LEU A 193 -9.08 -9.51 -28.79
CA LEU A 193 -9.17 -8.07 -28.98
C LEU A 193 -10.13 -7.34 -28.02
N LEU A 194 -11.33 -7.84 -27.76
CA LEU A 194 -12.30 -7.19 -26.85
C LEU A 194 -11.86 -7.30 -25.39
N THR A 195 -11.49 -8.50 -24.93
CA THR A 195 -11.06 -8.69 -23.55
C THR A 195 -9.87 -7.80 -23.15
N PRO A 196 -8.78 -7.71 -23.96
CA PRO A 196 -7.72 -6.75 -23.69
C PRO A 196 -8.17 -5.30 -23.72
N LEU A 197 -9.01 -4.91 -24.71
CA LEU A 197 -9.52 -3.55 -24.82
C LEU A 197 -10.29 -3.14 -23.56
N PHE A 198 -11.25 -3.94 -23.13
CA PHE A 198 -12.07 -3.63 -21.96
C PHE A 198 -11.29 -3.76 -20.66
N ASN A 199 -10.59 -4.86 -20.43
CA ASN A 199 -9.97 -5.15 -19.14
C ASN A 199 -8.60 -4.47 -18.95
N ARG A 200 -7.86 -4.20 -20.04
CA ARG A 200 -6.54 -3.56 -19.94
C ARG A 200 -6.61 -2.04 -20.06
N PHE A 201 -7.55 -1.50 -20.84
CA PHE A 201 -7.65 -0.06 -21.06
C PHE A 201 -8.88 0.56 -20.38
N LEU A 202 -10.10 0.14 -20.75
CA LEU A 202 -11.33 0.77 -20.26
C LEU A 202 -11.55 0.57 -18.76
N ALA A 203 -11.30 -0.62 -18.22
CA ALA A 203 -11.44 -0.89 -16.78
C ALA A 203 -10.57 0.02 -15.89
N ARG A 204 -9.58 0.69 -16.46
CA ARG A 204 -8.66 1.58 -15.75
C ARG A 204 -9.06 3.05 -15.81
N VAL A 205 -9.98 3.41 -16.68
CA VAL A 205 -10.56 4.76 -16.74
C VAL A 205 -11.42 4.97 -15.49
N PRO A 206 -11.33 6.13 -14.80
CA PRO A 206 -12.01 6.37 -13.52
C PRO A 206 -13.50 6.06 -13.52
N PHE A 207 -14.21 6.39 -14.60
CA PHE A 207 -15.64 6.12 -14.75
C PHE A 207 -15.94 4.61 -14.76
N PHE A 208 -15.21 3.83 -15.57
CA PHE A 208 -15.41 2.39 -15.70
C PHE A 208 -14.82 1.58 -14.56
N ARG A 209 -13.93 2.17 -13.78
CA ARG A 209 -13.26 1.51 -12.65
C ARG A 209 -14.23 0.92 -11.63
N ARG A 210 -15.42 1.52 -11.44
CA ARG A 210 -16.46 1.03 -10.51
C ARG A 210 -17.37 -0.03 -11.13
N MET A 211 -17.26 -0.28 -12.42
CA MET A 211 -18.14 -1.19 -13.17
C MET A 211 -17.54 -2.57 -13.40
N GLY A 212 -16.34 -2.85 -12.89
CA GLY A 212 -15.73 -4.19 -12.99
C GLY A 212 -16.60 -5.26 -12.33
N THR A 213 -16.55 -6.49 -12.88
CA THR A 213 -17.32 -7.64 -12.37
C THR A 213 -16.85 -8.12 -11.01
N THR A 214 -15.56 -7.92 -10.72
CA THR A 214 -14.93 -8.33 -9.47
C THR A 214 -14.53 -7.13 -8.65
N LEU A 215 -14.99 -7.05 -7.42
CA LEU A 215 -14.46 -6.16 -6.40
C LEU A 215 -13.18 -6.79 -5.83
N PHE A 216 -12.14 -5.98 -5.65
CA PHE A 216 -10.89 -6.36 -5.02
C PHE A 216 -10.58 -5.38 -3.92
N ILE A 217 -10.57 -5.87 -2.68
CA ILE A 217 -10.34 -5.08 -1.47
C ILE A 217 -9.13 -5.63 -0.75
N VAL A 218 -8.27 -4.74 -0.28
CA VAL A 218 -7.20 -5.03 0.66
C VAL A 218 -7.48 -4.30 1.95
N ALA A 219 -7.54 -5.05 3.05
CA ALA A 219 -7.77 -4.53 4.38
C ALA A 219 -6.64 -4.93 5.32
N ARG A 220 -6.53 -4.23 6.44
CA ARG A 220 -5.66 -4.58 7.56
C ARG A 220 -6.43 -4.56 8.86
N PRO A 221 -6.07 -5.34 9.87
CA PRO A 221 -6.67 -5.20 11.19
C PRO A 221 -6.37 -3.80 11.76
N VAL A 222 -7.40 -3.18 12.37
CA VAL A 222 -7.24 -1.99 13.20
C VAL A 222 -6.92 -2.46 14.61
N GLY A 223 -5.87 -1.94 15.20
CA GLY A 223 -5.54 -2.34 16.57
C GLY A 223 -4.13 -2.02 16.98
N ALA A 224 -3.71 -2.59 18.09
CA ALA A 224 -2.52 -2.23 18.82
C ALA A 224 -1.32 -1.96 17.89
N PRO A 225 -0.63 -0.84 18.08
CA PRO A 225 0.61 -0.57 17.39
C PRO A 225 1.58 -1.73 17.64
N GLU A 226 2.23 -2.22 16.59
CA GLU A 226 3.28 -3.25 16.74
C GLU A 226 4.52 -2.74 17.48
N LEU A 227 4.52 -1.49 17.83
CA LEU A 227 5.60 -0.82 18.53
C LEU A 227 5.34 -0.97 20.03
N GLU A 228 5.60 -2.19 20.54
CA GLU A 228 5.69 -2.42 21.97
C GLU A 228 6.99 -1.80 22.47
N GLY A 229 6.88 -0.81 23.35
CA GLY A 229 8.00 -0.16 24.00
C GLY A 229 8.28 1.27 23.51
N GLU A 230 9.41 1.76 23.97
CA GLU A 230 9.84 3.13 23.72
C GLU A 230 10.48 3.27 22.33
N VAL A 231 9.70 3.76 21.38
CA VAL A 231 10.09 3.93 19.97
C VAL A 231 11.13 5.04 19.81
N THR A 232 12.13 4.78 18.97
CA THR A 232 13.17 5.75 18.62
C THR A 232 12.92 6.36 17.23
N CYS A 233 13.32 7.61 17.02
CA CYS A 233 13.10 8.36 15.78
C CYS A 233 14.41 8.84 15.17
N SER A 234 14.58 8.68 13.86
CA SER A 234 15.66 9.28 13.08
C SER A 234 15.12 10.31 12.10
N VAL A 235 15.51 11.55 12.30
CA VAL A 235 15.24 12.65 11.36
C VAL A 235 16.40 12.76 10.39
N VAL A 236 16.15 12.54 9.10
CA VAL A 236 17.15 12.70 8.04
C VAL A 236 16.91 14.03 7.32
N MET A 237 17.92 14.89 7.32
CA MET A 237 17.88 16.21 6.72
C MET A 237 18.90 16.31 5.58
N PRO A 238 18.47 16.16 4.31
CA PRO A 238 19.33 16.49 3.18
C PRO A 238 19.56 18.00 3.12
N ALA A 239 20.81 18.43 3.11
CA ALA A 239 21.21 19.82 3.11
C ALA A 239 22.15 20.12 1.94
N ARG A 240 21.74 21.00 1.03
CA ARG A 240 22.56 21.48 -0.07
C ARG A 240 22.41 22.98 -0.25
N ASN A 241 23.46 23.73 -0.01
CA ASN A 241 23.42 25.19 0.00
C ASN A 241 22.40 25.73 1.03
N GLU A 242 22.46 25.19 2.24
CA GLU A 242 21.51 25.45 3.32
C GLU A 242 22.24 25.88 4.62
N SER A 243 23.43 26.51 4.50
CA SER A 243 24.26 26.89 5.65
C SER A 243 23.50 27.70 6.72
N GLY A 244 22.62 28.63 6.30
CA GLY A 244 21.79 29.42 7.21
C GLY A 244 20.67 28.67 7.91
N ASN A 245 20.35 27.44 7.48
CA ASN A 245 19.27 26.62 8.05
C ASN A 245 19.78 25.54 9.04
N ILE A 246 21.11 25.32 9.13
CA ILE A 246 21.67 24.25 9.98
C ILE A 246 21.39 24.52 11.46
N ARG A 247 21.74 25.70 11.97
CA ARG A 247 21.48 26.07 13.36
C ARG A 247 19.99 26.10 13.69
N PRO A 248 19.11 26.74 12.90
CA PRO A 248 17.67 26.65 13.09
C PRO A 248 17.12 25.22 13.14
N ALA A 249 17.67 24.30 12.34
CA ALA A 249 17.25 22.89 12.38
C ALA A 249 17.62 22.24 13.71
N LEU A 250 18.85 22.44 14.21
CA LEU A 250 19.30 21.93 15.50
C LEU A 250 18.46 22.44 16.67
N GLU A 251 18.03 23.70 16.61
CA GLU A 251 17.24 24.33 17.67
C GLU A 251 15.74 23.96 17.63
N ARG A 252 15.18 23.69 16.45
CA ARG A 252 13.72 23.57 16.23
C ARG A 252 13.22 22.14 16.04
N ILE A 253 14.08 21.18 15.66
CA ILE A 253 13.66 19.79 15.54
C ILE A 253 13.33 19.26 16.94
N PRO A 254 12.06 18.84 17.19
CA PRO A 254 11.66 18.40 18.51
C PRO A 254 12.13 16.96 18.79
N ALA A 255 12.32 16.65 20.07
CA ALA A 255 12.50 15.28 20.51
C ALA A 255 11.19 14.49 20.35
N MET A 256 11.29 13.27 19.83
CA MET A 256 10.17 12.36 19.57
C MET A 256 10.54 10.94 20.02
N GLY A 257 9.58 10.28 20.68
CA GLY A 257 9.82 8.95 21.25
C GLY A 257 10.87 8.98 22.36
N ARG A 258 11.45 7.82 22.66
CA ARG A 258 12.47 7.67 23.71
C ARG A 258 13.77 8.41 23.39
N LYS A 259 14.14 8.41 22.11
CA LYS A 259 15.37 9.01 21.61
C LYS A 259 15.16 9.49 20.18
N THR A 260 15.63 10.69 19.90
CA THR A 260 15.63 11.24 18.56
C THR A 260 17.07 11.49 18.11
N GLU A 261 17.43 10.97 16.95
CA GLU A 261 18.66 11.35 16.27
C GLU A 261 18.36 12.25 15.07
N LEU A 262 19.27 13.16 14.77
CA LEU A 262 19.27 13.96 13.56
C LEU A 262 20.48 13.55 12.70
N VAL A 263 20.21 13.10 11.48
CA VAL A 263 21.26 12.77 10.51
C VAL A 263 21.24 13.82 9.40
N ILE A 264 22.23 14.71 9.41
CA ILE A 264 22.40 15.75 8.40
C ILE A 264 23.24 15.16 7.25
N VAL A 265 22.70 15.19 6.03
CA VAL A 265 23.39 14.67 4.84
C VAL A 265 23.70 15.83 3.91
N GLU A 266 24.96 16.20 3.85
CA GLU A 266 25.45 17.28 3.01
C GLU A 266 25.47 16.84 1.53
N GLY A 267 24.92 17.68 0.65
CA GLY A 267 24.57 17.36 -0.73
C GLY A 267 25.53 17.88 -1.79
N ASN A 268 26.85 17.90 -1.55
CA ASN A 268 27.87 18.49 -2.43
C ASN A 268 27.56 19.98 -2.70
N SER A 269 27.47 20.75 -1.64
CA SER A 269 27.22 22.20 -1.66
C SER A 269 28.36 22.97 -2.35
N THR A 270 28.02 24.15 -2.82
CA THR A 270 28.98 25.11 -3.39
C THR A 270 29.25 26.29 -2.46
N ASP A 271 28.54 26.35 -1.33
CA ASP A 271 28.73 27.30 -0.24
C ASP A 271 29.43 26.63 0.95
N ASP A 272 29.47 27.32 2.09
CA ASP A 272 30.09 26.88 3.35
C ASP A 272 29.22 25.93 4.19
N THR A 273 28.21 25.26 3.60
CA THR A 273 27.28 24.38 4.33
C THR A 273 27.99 23.28 5.10
N TRP A 274 29.05 22.67 4.53
CA TRP A 274 29.79 21.59 5.19
C TRP A 274 30.52 22.06 6.45
N GLU A 275 31.23 23.17 6.34
CA GLU A 275 31.97 23.79 7.45
C GLU A 275 31.03 24.25 8.56
N VAL A 276 29.87 24.79 8.16
CA VAL A 276 28.81 25.19 9.11
C VAL A 276 28.24 23.99 9.85
N ILE A 277 27.95 22.87 9.16
CA ILE A 277 27.49 21.65 9.81
C ILE A 277 28.48 21.18 10.86
N GLN A 278 29.76 21.10 10.53
CA GLN A 278 30.81 20.65 11.47
C GLN A 278 30.87 21.57 12.70
N ARG A 279 30.85 22.89 12.50
CA ARG A 279 30.93 23.86 13.56
C ARG A 279 29.69 23.82 14.48
N GLU A 280 28.50 23.88 13.91
CA GLU A 280 27.26 23.93 14.67
C GLU A 280 26.99 22.59 15.42
N VAL A 281 27.33 21.45 14.83
CA VAL A 281 27.21 20.16 15.52
C VAL A 281 28.22 20.02 16.65
N ALA A 282 29.45 20.50 16.49
CA ALA A 282 30.47 20.50 17.56
C ALA A 282 30.05 21.36 18.74
N ALA A 283 29.28 22.43 18.51
CA ALA A 283 28.80 23.35 19.55
C ALA A 283 27.41 22.96 20.10
N TYR A 284 26.78 21.90 19.59
CA TYR A 284 25.42 21.55 19.99
C TYR A 284 25.38 20.80 21.32
N GLU A 285 24.62 21.31 22.28
CA GLU A 285 24.41 20.73 23.61
C GLU A 285 22.93 20.31 23.85
N GLY A 286 22.12 20.26 22.79
CA GLY A 286 20.70 19.95 22.90
C GLY A 286 20.41 18.44 23.04
N PRO A 287 19.11 18.05 23.10
CA PRO A 287 18.68 16.69 23.40
C PRO A 287 18.82 15.69 22.23
N LEU A 288 19.15 16.15 21.03
CA LEU A 288 19.26 15.27 19.87
C LEU A 288 20.63 14.61 19.77
N GLU A 289 20.68 13.34 19.39
CA GLU A 289 21.92 12.73 18.92
C GLU A 289 22.17 13.18 17.48
N VAL A 290 23.17 14.03 17.25
CA VAL A 290 23.42 14.57 15.91
C VAL A 290 24.56 13.84 15.23
N ARG A 291 24.34 13.46 13.97
CA ARG A 291 25.33 12.89 13.06
C ARG A 291 25.29 13.61 11.74
N TYR A 292 26.39 13.59 11.04
CA TYR A 292 26.47 14.18 9.72
C TYR A 292 27.38 13.38 8.80
N LEU A 293 27.11 13.44 7.50
CA LEU A 293 27.91 12.81 6.46
C LEU A 293 27.75 13.58 5.15
N GLN A 294 28.69 13.37 4.23
CA GLN A 294 28.53 13.78 2.84
C GLN A 294 27.87 12.66 2.03
N GLN A 295 26.95 13.01 1.14
CA GLN A 295 26.32 12.02 0.27
C GLN A 295 27.35 11.46 -0.73
N PRO A 296 27.29 10.15 -1.04
CA PRO A 296 28.23 9.54 -1.98
C PRO A 296 27.93 9.87 -3.45
N GLY A 297 26.68 10.16 -3.78
CA GLY A 297 26.22 10.40 -5.14
C GLY A 297 25.69 11.81 -5.37
N LYS A 298 24.55 11.95 -6.06
CA LYS A 298 23.95 13.23 -6.41
C LYS A 298 22.44 13.19 -6.28
N GLY A 299 21.87 14.34 -5.89
CA GLY A 299 20.40 14.53 -5.80
C GLY A 299 19.84 14.21 -4.43
N LYS A 300 18.62 14.68 -4.17
CA LYS A 300 17.95 14.55 -2.86
C LYS A 300 17.76 13.08 -2.46
N TRP A 301 17.39 12.22 -3.40
CA TRP A 301 17.14 10.82 -3.11
C TRP A 301 18.40 10.07 -2.63
N ASP A 302 19.54 10.35 -3.22
CA ASP A 302 20.81 9.78 -2.79
C ASP A 302 21.16 10.20 -1.35
N ALA A 303 20.97 11.49 -1.03
CA ALA A 303 21.15 11.99 0.33
C ALA A 303 20.20 11.34 1.34
N VAL A 304 18.91 11.20 0.99
CA VAL A 304 17.92 10.54 1.85
C VAL A 304 18.30 9.08 2.10
N ARG A 305 18.70 8.33 1.06
CA ARG A 305 19.15 6.93 1.19
C ARG A 305 20.35 6.81 2.10
N ALA A 306 21.39 7.61 1.83
CA ALA A 306 22.61 7.61 2.65
C ALA A 306 22.30 7.91 4.13
N GLY A 307 21.36 8.84 4.37
CA GLY A 307 20.88 9.17 5.70
C GLY A 307 20.11 8.02 6.35
N PHE A 308 19.17 7.39 5.65
CA PHE A 308 18.39 6.27 6.17
C PHE A 308 19.24 5.01 6.43
N GLU A 309 20.27 4.76 5.64
CA GLU A 309 21.23 3.68 5.86
C GLU A 309 22.07 3.90 7.14
N ARG A 310 22.36 5.13 7.50
CA ARG A 310 23.11 5.49 8.72
C ARG A 310 22.24 5.71 9.95
N ALA A 311 20.97 5.95 9.74
CA ALA A 311 19.97 6.12 10.79
C ALA A 311 19.83 4.86 11.65
N ARG A 312 19.45 5.00 12.93
CA ARG A 312 19.31 3.89 13.92
C ARG A 312 17.91 3.77 14.51
N GLY A 313 17.08 4.82 14.37
CA GLY A 313 15.73 4.85 14.92
C GLY A 313 14.78 3.84 14.27
N ASP A 314 13.76 3.45 15.00
CA ASP A 314 12.70 2.56 14.54
C ASP A 314 11.78 3.25 13.52
N VAL A 315 11.67 4.57 13.64
CA VAL A 315 10.93 5.45 12.74
C VAL A 315 11.89 6.33 11.97
N LEU A 316 11.73 6.40 10.66
CA LEU A 316 12.52 7.22 9.75
C LEU A 316 11.66 8.37 9.23
N VAL A 317 12.17 9.60 9.27
CA VAL A 317 11.49 10.78 8.72
C VAL A 317 12.42 11.64 7.90
N ILE A 318 11.91 12.20 6.81
CA ILE A 318 12.59 13.21 5.99
C ILE A 318 12.15 14.58 6.45
N GLN A 319 13.10 15.44 6.78
CA GLN A 319 12.92 16.88 6.99
C GLN A 319 13.69 17.63 5.90
N ASP A 320 12.98 18.40 5.09
CA ASP A 320 13.66 19.24 4.07
C ASP A 320 14.55 20.29 4.74
N GLY A 321 15.77 20.48 4.22
CA GLY A 321 16.78 21.38 4.77
C GLY A 321 16.39 22.85 4.74
N ASP A 322 15.43 23.23 3.89
CA ASP A 322 14.93 24.62 3.80
C ASP A 322 13.92 24.99 4.90
N LEU A 323 13.51 24.05 5.73
CA LEU A 323 12.58 24.20 6.85
C LEU A 323 11.24 24.86 6.49
N THR A 324 10.86 24.84 5.21
CA THR A 324 9.57 25.38 4.75
C THR A 324 8.39 24.57 5.28
N ALA A 325 8.58 23.25 5.46
CA ALA A 325 7.74 22.42 6.32
C ALA A 325 8.30 22.50 7.75
N PRO A 326 7.59 23.14 8.70
CA PRO A 326 8.14 23.39 10.03
C PRO A 326 8.47 22.09 10.76
N PRO A 327 9.67 21.95 11.34
CA PRO A 327 10.02 20.80 12.16
C PRO A 327 9.08 20.54 13.32
N GLU A 328 8.43 21.58 13.83
CA GLU A 328 7.44 21.54 14.91
C GLU A 328 6.19 20.73 14.55
N ASP A 329 5.96 20.42 13.26
CA ASP A 329 4.88 19.55 12.81
C ASP A 329 5.26 18.06 12.85
N LEU A 330 6.55 17.70 12.96
CA LEU A 330 7.02 16.30 12.99
C LEU A 330 6.36 15.42 14.07
N PRO A 331 6.06 15.91 15.29
CA PRO A 331 5.37 15.09 16.29
C PRO A 331 3.99 14.56 15.83
N LYS A 332 3.30 15.26 14.93
CA LYS A 332 2.02 14.80 14.38
C LYS A 332 2.21 13.56 13.51
N PHE A 333 3.28 13.55 12.70
CA PHE A 333 3.66 12.40 11.88
C PHE A 333 4.08 11.23 12.78
N PHE A 334 4.92 11.52 13.78
CA PHE A 334 5.39 10.51 14.72
C PHE A 334 4.22 9.82 15.43
N LYS A 335 3.29 10.60 15.98
CA LYS A 335 2.09 10.07 16.63
C LYS A 335 1.22 9.23 15.69
N ALA A 336 1.09 9.64 14.42
CA ALA A 336 0.30 8.88 13.45
C ALA A 336 0.93 7.52 13.13
N VAL A 337 2.27 7.43 13.07
CA VAL A 337 3.00 6.19 12.83
C VAL A 337 3.10 5.34 14.09
N GLU A 338 3.43 5.94 15.23
CA GLU A 338 3.52 5.27 16.53
C GLU A 338 2.20 4.61 16.93
N SER A 339 1.07 5.29 16.73
CA SER A 339 -0.27 4.76 17.03
C SER A 339 -0.77 3.71 16.04
N GLY A 340 0.00 3.43 14.97
CA GLY A 340 -0.44 2.54 13.89
C GLY A 340 -1.55 3.11 13.00
N CYS A 341 -1.97 4.36 13.20
CA CYS A 341 -2.92 5.05 12.33
C CYS A 341 -2.38 5.19 10.89
N ALA A 342 -1.07 5.44 10.76
CA ALA A 342 -0.36 5.43 9.48
C ALA A 342 0.78 4.42 9.52
N GLU A 343 0.99 3.69 8.42
CA GLU A 343 2.22 2.94 8.18
C GLU A 343 3.19 3.75 7.30
N PHE A 344 2.61 4.70 6.54
CA PHE A 344 3.34 5.72 5.77
C PHE A 344 2.62 7.06 5.93
N ALA A 345 3.24 8.01 6.63
CA ALA A 345 2.70 9.36 6.80
C ALA A 345 3.30 10.29 5.73
N ASN A 346 2.44 10.87 4.90
CA ASN A 346 2.78 11.79 3.82
C ASN A 346 2.41 13.23 4.19
N GLY A 347 3.32 14.16 4.08
CA GLY A 347 3.03 15.57 4.35
C GLY A 347 2.07 16.17 3.31
N SER A 348 1.15 17.01 3.75
CA SER A 348 0.25 17.76 2.87
C SER A 348 0.23 19.24 3.24
N ARG A 349 0.64 20.08 2.29
CA ARG A 349 0.68 21.56 2.41
C ARG A 349 -0.65 22.23 2.04
N LEU A 350 -1.61 21.44 1.53
CA LEU A 350 -2.83 21.95 0.90
C LEU A 350 -4.03 22.05 1.86
N VAL A 351 -3.81 21.87 3.15
CA VAL A 351 -4.89 21.86 4.16
C VAL A 351 -4.99 23.19 4.90
N TYR A 352 -3.86 23.74 5.32
CA TYR A 352 -3.82 25.02 6.00
C TYR A 352 -3.68 26.18 5.00
N PRO A 353 -4.14 27.39 5.37
CA PRO A 353 -3.80 28.58 4.62
C PRO A 353 -2.28 28.72 4.52
N MET A 354 -1.80 28.91 3.28
CA MET A 354 -0.37 29.13 3.01
C MET A 354 -0.05 30.62 3.13
N GLU A 355 1.18 30.96 3.49
CA GLU A 355 1.68 32.33 3.40
C GLU A 355 1.62 32.81 1.94
N SER A 356 1.49 34.11 1.73
CA SER A 356 1.08 34.69 0.43
C SER A 356 2.05 34.40 -0.72
N GLU A 357 3.30 34.11 -0.43
CA GLU A 357 4.34 33.80 -1.43
C GLU A 357 4.74 32.32 -1.48
N ALA A 358 4.29 31.51 -0.52
CA ALA A 358 4.69 30.11 -0.38
C ALA A 358 4.29 29.23 -1.57
N MET A 359 3.16 29.53 -2.22
CA MET A 359 2.75 28.79 -3.42
C MET A 359 1.93 29.64 -4.40
N ARG A 360 2.47 29.85 -5.59
CA ARG A 360 1.76 30.60 -6.66
C ARG A 360 0.56 29.81 -7.20
N PRO A 361 -0.52 30.49 -7.67
CA PRO A 361 -1.76 29.83 -8.12
C PRO A 361 -1.55 28.73 -9.17
N LEU A 362 -0.64 28.93 -10.11
CA LEU A 362 -0.33 27.94 -11.15
C LEU A 362 0.32 26.67 -10.56
N ASN A 363 1.18 26.81 -9.57
CA ASN A 363 1.81 25.69 -8.85
C ASN A 363 0.76 24.92 -8.04
N LEU A 364 -0.24 25.60 -7.47
CA LEU A 364 -1.35 24.99 -6.75
C LEU A 364 -2.21 24.12 -7.71
N CYS A 365 -2.56 24.66 -8.89
CA CYS A 365 -3.30 23.91 -9.92
C CYS A 365 -2.50 22.68 -10.39
N GLY A 366 -1.21 22.87 -10.66
CA GLY A 366 -0.31 21.77 -11.03
C GLY A 366 -0.23 20.69 -9.95
N ASN A 367 -0.05 21.08 -8.68
CA ASN A 367 0.00 20.13 -7.57
C ASN A 367 -1.32 19.34 -7.42
N LYS A 368 -2.48 20.00 -7.50
CA LYS A 368 -3.78 19.32 -7.46
C LYS A 368 -3.94 18.33 -8.63
N PHE A 369 -3.50 18.71 -9.84
CA PHE A 369 -3.54 17.78 -10.98
C PHE A 369 -2.66 16.56 -10.75
N PHE A 370 -1.40 16.75 -10.34
CA PHE A 370 -0.50 15.64 -10.07
C PHE A 370 -0.94 14.81 -8.86
N ALA A 371 -1.50 15.42 -7.82
CA ALA A 371 -2.08 14.69 -6.69
C ALA A 371 -3.25 13.79 -7.14
N ALA A 372 -4.14 14.29 -8.00
CA ALA A 372 -5.23 13.49 -8.56
C ALA A 372 -4.72 12.36 -9.46
N ALA A 373 -3.75 12.64 -10.34
CA ALA A 373 -3.12 11.65 -11.21
C ALA A 373 -2.39 10.57 -10.40
N LEU A 374 -1.64 10.98 -9.37
CA LEU A 374 -0.93 10.08 -8.47
C LEU A 374 -1.90 9.23 -7.65
N SER A 375 -2.97 9.83 -7.11
CA SER A 375 -4.04 9.10 -6.42
C SER A 375 -4.65 8.02 -7.30
N PHE A 376 -4.86 8.32 -8.59
CA PHE A 376 -5.31 7.34 -9.57
C PHE A 376 -4.28 6.22 -9.76
N VAL A 377 -3.00 6.54 -9.91
CA VAL A 377 -1.92 5.58 -10.11
C VAL A 377 -1.77 4.65 -8.91
N VAL A 378 -1.70 5.22 -7.72
CA VAL A 378 -1.47 4.52 -6.44
C VAL A 378 -2.71 3.75 -5.99
N GLY A 379 -3.91 4.24 -6.33
CA GLY A 379 -5.18 3.65 -5.88
C GLY A 379 -5.59 4.07 -4.47
N HIS A 380 -4.95 5.09 -3.93
CA HIS A 380 -5.24 5.68 -2.62
C HIS A 380 -5.27 7.22 -2.76
N PRO A 381 -6.18 7.93 -2.07
CA PRO A 381 -6.20 9.39 -2.10
C PRO A 381 -4.91 9.98 -1.55
N ILE A 382 -4.23 10.81 -2.34
CA ILE A 382 -3.05 11.59 -1.95
C ILE A 382 -3.36 13.04 -2.26
N LYS A 383 -3.25 13.93 -1.26
CA LYS A 383 -3.58 15.35 -1.43
C LYS A 383 -2.41 16.18 -1.91
N ASP A 384 -1.19 15.81 -1.54
CA ASP A 384 0.03 16.52 -1.94
C ASP A 384 1.12 15.53 -2.36
N SER A 385 1.57 15.64 -3.61
CA SER A 385 2.60 14.77 -4.17
C SER A 385 4.02 15.28 -3.98
N LEU A 386 4.19 16.55 -3.57
CA LEU A 386 5.45 17.27 -3.60
C LEU A 386 5.91 17.77 -2.21
N CYS A 387 5.22 17.41 -1.14
CA CYS A 387 5.71 17.67 0.21
C CYS A 387 6.85 16.69 0.50
N GLY A 388 8.03 17.19 0.83
CA GLY A 388 9.20 16.33 1.11
C GLY A 388 9.13 15.62 2.46
N THR A 389 8.33 16.12 3.41
CA THR A 389 8.20 15.47 4.72
C THR A 389 7.43 14.16 4.61
N LYS A 390 8.10 13.06 4.89
CA LYS A 390 7.55 11.70 4.86
C LYS A 390 8.10 10.90 6.02
N MET A 391 7.24 10.10 6.63
CA MET A 391 7.63 9.25 7.77
C MET A 391 7.17 7.81 7.55
N ILE A 392 8.04 6.86 7.88
CA ILE A 392 7.84 5.43 7.70
C ILE A 392 8.56 4.64 8.79
N LEU A 393 8.08 3.45 9.13
CA LEU A 393 8.84 2.53 9.96
C LEU A 393 10.07 1.99 9.22
N ARG A 394 11.23 1.87 9.89
CA ARG A 394 12.47 1.34 9.30
C ARG A 394 12.25 0.00 8.59
N ARG A 395 11.61 -0.94 9.27
CA ARG A 395 11.32 -2.26 8.72
C ARG A 395 10.49 -2.21 7.43
N ASP A 396 9.54 -1.26 7.33
CA ASP A 396 8.72 -1.11 6.12
C ASP A 396 9.49 -0.38 5.03
N TYR A 397 10.37 0.55 5.37
CA TYR A 397 11.34 1.13 4.44
C TYR A 397 12.26 0.06 3.84
N GLU A 398 12.81 -0.84 4.64
CA GLU A 398 13.68 -1.93 4.16
C GLU A 398 12.93 -2.90 3.23
N ARG A 399 11.66 -3.21 3.54
CA ARG A 399 10.78 -4.00 2.67
C ARG A 399 10.50 -3.27 1.36
N LEU A 400 10.22 -1.97 1.45
CA LEU A 400 9.97 -1.07 0.34
C LEU A 400 11.18 -1.03 -0.61
N MET A 401 12.39 -0.88 -0.07
CA MET A 401 13.61 -0.81 -0.89
C MET A 401 13.82 -2.08 -1.70
N ARG A 402 13.65 -3.26 -1.11
CA ARG A 402 13.72 -4.54 -1.84
C ARG A 402 12.73 -4.62 -3.02
N ARG A 403 11.56 -3.99 -2.89
CA ARG A 403 10.55 -3.93 -3.97
C ARG A 403 10.90 -2.89 -5.02
N ILE A 404 11.42 -1.74 -4.62
CA ILE A 404 11.79 -0.64 -5.53
C ILE A 404 12.99 -1.01 -6.39
N GLU A 405 13.98 -1.73 -5.89
CA GLU A 405 15.10 -2.23 -6.68
C GLU A 405 14.63 -3.07 -7.87
N ALA A 406 13.65 -3.97 -7.65
CA ALA A 406 13.03 -4.75 -8.72
C ALA A 406 12.15 -3.90 -9.67
N PHE A 407 11.65 -2.77 -9.18
CA PHE A 407 10.76 -1.87 -9.92
C PHE A 407 11.52 -0.90 -10.84
N GLY A 408 12.75 -0.53 -10.47
CA GLY A 408 13.65 0.40 -11.16
C GLY A 408 13.65 1.79 -10.54
N GLU A 409 14.81 2.28 -10.19
CA GLU A 409 15.02 3.65 -9.71
C GLU A 409 14.94 4.65 -10.85
N PHE A 410 14.19 5.72 -10.69
CA PHE A 410 14.08 6.78 -11.70
C PHE A 410 13.73 8.16 -11.12
N ASP A 411 13.44 8.24 -9.81
CA ASP A 411 13.04 9.47 -9.13
C ASP A 411 14.24 10.11 -8.39
N PRO A 412 14.76 11.24 -8.89
CA PRO A 412 15.89 11.91 -8.26
C PRO A 412 15.54 12.61 -6.93
N TYR A 413 14.25 12.76 -6.62
CA TYR A 413 13.78 13.38 -5.38
C TYR A 413 13.43 12.35 -4.30
N GLY A 414 13.06 11.13 -4.69
CA GLY A 414 12.70 10.04 -3.80
C GLY A 414 11.23 10.03 -3.33
N ASP A 415 10.52 11.14 -3.51
CA ASP A 415 9.14 11.29 -3.05
C ASP A 415 8.20 10.26 -3.70
N PHE A 416 8.33 10.05 -5.00
CA PHE A 416 7.53 9.07 -5.75
C PHE A 416 8.00 7.64 -5.50
N ASN A 417 9.30 7.40 -5.34
CA ASN A 417 9.81 6.09 -4.97
C ASN A 417 9.19 5.61 -3.66
N LEU A 418 9.14 6.47 -2.65
CA LEU A 418 8.53 6.15 -1.36
C LEU A 418 7.02 5.93 -1.47
N ILE A 419 6.29 6.80 -2.18
CA ILE A 419 4.84 6.66 -2.36
C ILE A 419 4.49 5.39 -3.17
N PHE A 420 5.22 5.10 -4.25
CA PHE A 420 4.99 3.89 -5.04
C PHE A 420 5.36 2.63 -4.27
N GLY A 421 6.46 2.66 -3.52
CA GLY A 421 6.85 1.56 -2.66
C GLY A 421 5.83 1.29 -1.55
N ALA A 422 5.34 2.32 -0.89
CA ALA A 422 4.26 2.20 0.10
C ALA A 422 2.99 1.61 -0.52
N SER A 423 2.64 2.02 -1.75
CA SER A 423 1.51 1.45 -2.48
C SER A 423 1.72 -0.01 -2.89
N LEU A 424 2.95 -0.41 -3.27
CA LEU A 424 3.27 -1.80 -3.61
C LEU A 424 3.21 -2.76 -2.41
N LEU A 425 3.44 -2.23 -1.22
CA LEU A 425 3.35 -2.97 0.04
C LEU A 425 1.95 -2.89 0.68
N ASP A 426 1.00 -2.20 0.03
CA ASP A 426 -0.33 -1.92 0.58
C ASP A 426 -0.27 -1.30 1.99
N LEU A 427 0.67 -0.38 2.21
CA LEU A 427 0.76 0.33 3.48
C LEU A 427 -0.41 1.31 3.62
N ALA A 428 -0.87 1.51 4.86
CA ALA A 428 -1.84 2.54 5.19
C ALA A 428 -1.19 3.92 5.07
N ILE A 429 -1.41 4.57 3.91
CA ILE A 429 -0.93 5.92 3.62
C ILE A 429 -1.88 6.93 4.26
N ARG A 430 -1.36 7.88 5.04
CA ARG A 430 -2.12 8.99 5.61
C ARG A 430 -1.47 10.32 5.31
N ASP A 431 -2.28 11.27 4.83
CA ASP A 431 -1.82 12.65 4.65
C ASP A 431 -1.86 13.42 5.98
N VAL A 432 -0.71 13.89 6.43
CA VAL A 432 -0.57 14.70 7.64
C VAL A 432 -0.41 16.18 7.25
N PRO A 433 -1.31 17.06 7.70
CA PRO A 433 -1.24 18.47 7.35
C PRO A 433 -0.02 19.17 7.96
N VAL A 434 0.70 19.93 7.14
CA VAL A 434 1.81 20.80 7.54
C VAL A 434 1.49 22.25 7.24
N ARG A 435 1.97 23.18 8.08
CA ARG A 435 1.88 24.62 7.85
C ARG A 435 3.06 25.05 7.00
N TYR A 436 2.84 25.20 5.70
CA TYR A 436 3.88 25.55 4.76
C TYR A 436 4.22 27.05 4.87
N ARG A 437 5.49 27.35 5.19
CA ARG A 437 6.01 28.70 5.38
C ARG A 437 6.89 29.14 4.22
N ASP A 438 7.07 30.43 4.10
CA ASP A 438 8.03 30.99 3.15
C ASP A 438 9.46 30.60 3.55
N ARG A 439 10.30 30.40 2.56
CA ARG A 439 11.71 30.09 2.75
C ARG A 439 12.44 31.30 3.32
N LEU A 440 13.17 31.10 4.40
CA LEU A 440 13.95 32.15 5.05
C LEU A 440 15.37 32.31 4.48
N TYR A 441 15.96 31.23 3.95
CA TYR A 441 17.31 31.18 3.44
C TYR A 441 17.40 30.35 2.16
N GLY A 442 18.31 30.73 1.24
CA GLY A 442 18.59 30.00 0.00
C GLY A 442 17.60 30.26 -1.13
N THR A 443 17.82 29.63 -2.26
CA THR A 443 17.00 29.75 -3.47
C THR A 443 16.44 28.41 -3.90
N THR A 444 15.31 28.41 -4.64
CA THR A 444 14.69 27.19 -5.15
C THR A 444 15.56 26.55 -6.24
N ASN A 445 15.99 25.32 -6.03
CA ASN A 445 16.84 24.57 -6.96
C ASN A 445 16.06 23.93 -8.14
N ILE A 446 14.74 24.05 -8.22
CA ILE A 446 13.91 23.37 -9.22
C ILE A 446 13.36 24.39 -10.22
N SER A 447 13.70 24.22 -11.52
CA SER A 447 13.07 25.01 -12.59
C SER A 447 11.66 24.46 -12.87
N ARG A 448 10.68 25.36 -13.10
CA ARG A 448 9.25 25.01 -13.21
C ARG A 448 8.93 24.07 -14.35
N PHE A 449 9.47 24.31 -15.53
CA PHE A 449 9.15 23.52 -16.72
C PHE A 449 9.81 22.14 -16.70
N SER A 450 11.05 22.06 -16.28
CA SER A 450 11.74 20.77 -16.13
C SER A 450 11.11 19.92 -15.03
N GLY A 451 10.66 20.54 -13.94
CA GLY A 451 9.94 19.87 -12.85
C GLY A 451 8.61 19.25 -13.32
N ALA A 452 7.78 20.00 -14.07
CA ALA A 452 6.52 19.47 -14.57
C ALA A 452 6.70 18.29 -15.55
N ALA A 453 7.68 18.38 -16.46
CA ALA A 453 8.01 17.31 -17.39
C ALA A 453 8.48 16.04 -16.64
N LEU A 454 9.31 16.20 -15.61
CA LEU A 454 9.75 15.11 -14.76
C LEU A 454 8.58 14.46 -14.03
N LEU A 455 7.70 15.25 -13.41
CA LEU A 455 6.50 14.75 -12.72
C LEU A 455 5.56 13.98 -13.65
N MET A 456 5.37 14.44 -14.89
CA MET A 456 4.62 13.70 -15.91
C MET A 456 5.27 12.36 -16.23
N ARG A 457 6.59 12.36 -16.42
CA ARG A 457 7.36 11.12 -16.68
C ARG A 457 7.25 10.13 -15.53
N MET A 458 7.33 10.61 -14.30
CA MET A 458 7.21 9.79 -13.08
C MET A 458 5.79 9.24 -12.93
N THR A 459 4.78 10.07 -13.14
CA THR A 459 3.37 9.64 -13.13
C THR A 459 3.10 8.58 -14.21
N TRP A 460 3.63 8.78 -15.42
CA TRP A 460 3.53 7.79 -16.51
C TRP A 460 4.25 6.48 -16.18
N PHE A 461 5.42 6.56 -15.58
CA PHE A 461 6.15 5.37 -15.14
C PHE A 461 5.36 4.60 -14.09
N GLY A 462 4.86 5.28 -13.05
CA GLY A 462 4.01 4.67 -12.03
C GLY A 462 2.73 4.07 -12.64
N LEU A 463 2.08 4.77 -13.56
CA LEU A 463 0.93 4.27 -14.29
C LEU A 463 1.26 2.95 -15.01
N ARG A 464 2.36 2.93 -15.76
CA ARG A 464 2.82 1.74 -16.49
C ARG A 464 3.12 0.56 -15.57
N LYS A 465 3.79 0.82 -14.45
CA LYS A 465 4.27 -0.23 -13.54
C LYS A 465 3.21 -0.70 -12.53
N LEU A 466 2.39 0.20 -11.99
CA LEU A 466 1.39 -0.13 -10.97
C LEU A 466 0.02 -0.48 -11.56
N ARG A 467 -0.34 0.12 -12.71
CA ARG A 467 -1.65 -0.09 -13.33
C ARG A 467 -1.63 -0.97 -14.57
N PHE A 468 -0.54 -0.92 -15.36
CA PHE A 468 -0.41 -1.66 -16.61
C PHE A 468 0.58 -2.83 -16.51
N HIS A 469 0.99 -3.19 -15.31
CA HIS A 469 1.87 -4.32 -15.10
C HIS A 469 1.18 -5.63 -15.52
N LYS A 470 1.90 -6.45 -16.28
CA LYS A 470 1.57 -7.84 -16.60
C LYS A 470 2.29 -8.75 -15.62
#